data_0198bac2b20940dd754f72b372de35af
#
_entry.id   0198bac2b20940dd754f72b372de35af
#
_cell.length_a   1.000
_cell.length_b   1.000
_cell.length_c   1.000
_cell.angle_alpha   90.00
_cell.angle_beta   90.00
_cell.angle_gamma   90.00
#
_symmetry.space_group_name_H-M   'P 1'
#
loop_
_entity.id
_entity.type
_entity.pdbx_description
1 polymer ?
#
loop_
_entity_poly.entity_id
_entity_poly.type
_entity_poly.pdbx_seq_one_letter_code
_entity_poly.pdbx_strand_id
1 'polypeptide(L)'
;TRKDSMLKLANEVENFTQTSIWGYNVIDIIHAVRRAQAINSSIKAAGLKYITKFINAESPNRVYIDHTDIGPFYAKKEDFWLNIQNGKYKKVGIDSKIDEACSKRTDVYTKITGDKLVEMYLDDDLDETLKVDQEFNQGSFLLAAMIPTTYERVSTMGTATLWKMLMLAWSYKHGLAIPAKESKTDFVGGLSRLLKVGYSKNVLKLDFSSLYPSIQLVHDVFPDCDVTGAMKGMLSYFRNTRIKYKQLAEEFYTTDRKKSESYGNKQLPIKIFINSMFGALSAPQVYAWGDMYMGEQITCTGRQYLRQM
;
A
#
# COMPACT_ATOMS: atom_id res chain seq x y z
N THR A 1 -23.50 -3.68 3.09
CA THR A 1 -23.35 -3.95 4.54
C THR A 1 -22.20 -3.17 5.11
N ARG A 2 -22.26 -2.82 6.38
CA ARG A 2 -21.17 -2.21 7.16
C ARG A 2 -20.76 -3.17 8.27
N LYS A 3 -19.47 -3.34 8.48
CA LYS A 3 -18.91 -4.23 9.49
C LYS A 3 -17.62 -3.64 10.06
N ASP A 4 -17.48 -3.70 11.38
CA ASP A 4 -16.22 -3.32 12.02
C ASP A 4 -15.14 -4.33 11.67
N SER A 5 -14.00 -3.82 11.26
CA SER A 5 -12.86 -4.57 10.75
C SER A 5 -11.55 -3.96 11.27
N MET A 6 -10.48 -4.72 11.15
CA MET A 6 -9.16 -4.32 11.60
C MET A 6 -8.14 -4.48 10.48
N LEU A 7 -7.33 -3.45 10.25
CA LEU A 7 -6.15 -3.50 9.38
C LEU A 7 -4.90 -3.58 10.25
N LYS A 8 -4.13 -4.65 10.09
CA LYS A 8 -2.85 -4.82 10.77
C LYS A 8 -1.73 -4.23 9.92
N LEU A 9 -1.06 -3.23 10.43
CA LEU A 9 0.04 -2.49 9.80
C LEU A 9 1.30 -2.67 10.63
N ALA A 10 2.21 -3.53 10.20
CA ALA A 10 3.44 -3.83 10.94
C ALA A 10 3.16 -4.09 12.44
N ASN A 11 3.41 -3.09 13.30
CA ASN A 11 3.23 -3.19 14.76
C ASN A 11 1.94 -2.53 15.27
N GLU A 12 1.13 -1.93 14.39
CA GLU A 12 -0.09 -1.22 14.74
C GLU A 12 -1.33 -1.93 14.20
N VAL A 13 -2.44 -1.75 14.89
CA VAL A 13 -3.76 -2.23 14.45
C VAL A 13 -4.68 -1.03 14.32
N GLU A 14 -5.20 -0.83 13.14
CA GLU A 14 -6.18 0.22 12.86
C GLU A 14 -7.58 -0.38 12.74
N ASN A 15 -8.51 0.13 13.53
CA ASN A 15 -9.92 -0.21 13.42
C ASN A 15 -10.59 0.66 12.35
N PHE A 16 -11.39 0.05 11.50
CA PHE A 16 -12.16 0.75 10.47
C PHE A 16 -13.50 0.07 10.21
N THR A 17 -14.44 0.79 9.67
CA THR A 17 -15.73 0.22 9.25
C THR A 17 -15.66 -0.18 7.79
N GLN A 18 -15.54 -1.46 7.51
CA GLN A 18 -15.58 -1.98 6.14
C GLN A 18 -16.99 -1.84 5.59
N THR A 19 -17.12 -1.20 4.43
CA THR A 19 -18.35 -1.10 3.68
C THR A 19 -18.28 -2.06 2.49
N SER A 20 -19.26 -2.93 2.34
CA SER A 20 -19.35 -3.86 1.20
C SER A 20 -20.66 -3.67 0.46
N ILE A 21 -20.60 -3.55 -0.87
CA ILE A 21 -21.72 -3.42 -1.77
C ILE A 21 -21.71 -4.63 -2.70
N TRP A 22 -22.85 -5.31 -2.81
CA TRP A 22 -22.95 -6.50 -3.66
C TRP A 22 -22.65 -6.15 -5.13
N GLY A 23 -21.77 -6.93 -5.74
CA GLY A 23 -21.35 -6.73 -7.13
C GLY A 23 -20.26 -5.69 -7.35
N TYR A 24 -19.79 -5.00 -6.29
CA TYR A 24 -18.75 -3.98 -6.37
C TYR A 24 -17.62 -4.29 -5.40
N ASN A 25 -16.39 -3.88 -5.77
CA ASN A 25 -15.26 -3.81 -4.84
C ASN A 25 -15.21 -2.38 -4.27
N VAL A 26 -15.50 -2.23 -2.98
CA VAL A 26 -15.36 -0.96 -2.26
C VAL A 26 -14.00 -0.92 -1.60
N ILE A 27 -13.12 -0.02 -2.07
CA ILE A 27 -11.74 0.07 -1.64
C ILE A 27 -11.49 1.46 -1.07
N ASP A 28 -11.11 1.51 0.19
CA ASP A 28 -10.60 2.73 0.80
C ASP A 28 -9.09 2.82 0.54
N ILE A 29 -8.70 3.81 -0.25
CA ILE A 29 -7.30 4.01 -0.68
C ILE A 29 -6.38 4.37 0.48
N ILE A 30 -6.93 4.89 1.58
CA ILE A 30 -6.15 5.19 2.79
C ILE A 30 -5.38 3.96 3.28
N HIS A 31 -5.91 2.74 3.12
CA HIS A 31 -5.24 1.50 3.52
C HIS A 31 -3.96 1.24 2.72
N ALA A 32 -3.97 1.54 1.42
CA ALA A 32 -2.76 1.42 0.59
C ALA A 32 -1.70 2.44 1.00
N VAL A 33 -2.10 3.70 1.26
CA VAL A 33 -1.22 4.76 1.75
C VAL A 33 -0.61 4.40 3.11
N ARG A 34 -1.41 3.90 4.05
CA ARG A 34 -0.92 3.49 5.38
C ARG A 34 0.04 2.32 5.31
N ARG A 35 -0.18 1.37 4.41
CA ARG A 35 0.79 0.28 4.16
C ARG A 35 2.10 0.83 3.62
N ALA A 36 2.06 1.79 2.71
CA ALA A 36 3.24 2.47 2.21
C ALA A 36 3.95 3.27 3.30
N GLN A 37 3.21 3.97 4.15
CA GLN A 37 3.72 4.70 5.32
C GLN A 37 4.45 3.79 6.31
N ALA A 38 3.92 2.59 6.57
CA ALA A 38 4.56 1.61 7.46
C ALA A 38 5.94 1.15 6.96
N ILE A 39 6.23 1.30 5.66
CA ILE A 39 7.50 0.90 5.03
C ILE A 39 8.38 2.12 4.76
N ASN A 40 7.78 3.24 4.37
CA ASN A 40 8.48 4.47 3.99
C ASN A 40 8.27 5.56 5.05
N SER A 41 9.24 5.73 5.92
CA SER A 41 9.22 6.73 7.00
C SER A 41 9.20 8.19 6.51
N SER A 42 9.38 8.45 5.21
CA SER A 42 9.25 9.78 4.61
C SER A 42 7.79 10.21 4.49
N ILE A 43 6.84 9.29 4.48
CA ILE A 43 5.40 9.58 4.46
C ILE A 43 4.96 9.85 5.90
N LYS A 44 4.74 11.13 6.24
CA LYS A 44 4.42 11.55 7.63
C LYS A 44 2.94 11.52 7.96
N ALA A 45 2.05 11.61 6.96
CA ALA A 45 0.61 11.59 7.13
C ALA A 45 -0.07 10.85 5.97
N ALA A 46 -1.27 10.30 6.21
CA ALA A 46 -2.02 9.53 5.22
C ALA A 46 -3.21 10.30 4.60
N GLY A 47 -3.44 11.54 5.02
CA GLY A 47 -4.54 12.36 4.48
C GLY A 47 -4.33 12.72 3.01
N LEU A 48 -5.42 12.77 2.22
CA LEU A 48 -5.39 13.02 0.78
C LEU A 48 -4.54 14.25 0.41
N LYS A 49 -4.82 15.39 1.02
CA LYS A 49 -4.11 16.66 0.75
C LYS A 49 -2.61 16.63 1.05
N TYR A 50 -2.17 15.79 1.98
CA TYR A 50 -0.75 15.59 2.25
C TYR A 50 -0.11 14.68 1.20
N ILE A 51 -0.78 13.57 0.89
CA ILE A 51 -0.24 12.56 -0.01
C ILE A 51 -0.14 13.10 -1.43
N THR A 52 -1.13 13.85 -1.92
CA THR A 52 -1.09 14.45 -3.26
C THR A 52 0.08 15.43 -3.42
N LYS A 53 0.39 16.21 -2.38
CA LYS A 53 1.60 17.05 -2.34
C LYS A 53 2.88 16.21 -2.32
N PHE A 54 2.90 15.15 -1.51
CA PHE A 54 4.06 14.26 -1.39
C PHE A 54 4.43 13.59 -2.72
N ILE A 55 3.45 13.19 -3.53
CA ILE A 55 3.66 12.57 -4.85
C ILE A 55 3.64 13.59 -6.02
N ASN A 56 3.58 14.89 -5.74
CA ASN A 56 3.46 15.96 -6.73
C ASN A 56 2.27 15.78 -7.68
N ALA A 57 1.15 15.30 -7.18
CA ALA A 57 -0.08 15.04 -7.93
C ALA A 57 -1.18 16.08 -7.69
N GLU A 58 -0.93 17.07 -6.82
CA GLU A 58 -1.87 18.16 -6.55
C GLU A 58 -2.20 18.95 -7.81
N SER A 59 -3.47 19.28 -7.98
CA SER A 59 -3.91 20.13 -9.09
C SER A 59 -3.37 21.56 -8.92
N PRO A 60 -2.78 22.20 -9.94
CA PRO A 60 -2.12 23.50 -9.80
C PRO A 60 -3.08 24.62 -9.35
N ASN A 61 -4.35 24.51 -9.71
CA ASN A 61 -5.39 25.51 -9.41
C ASN A 61 -6.40 24.97 -8.39
N ARG A 62 -5.96 24.05 -7.51
CA ARG A 62 -6.82 23.39 -6.55
C ARG A 62 -7.58 24.37 -5.66
N VAL A 63 -8.88 24.16 -5.55
CA VAL A 63 -9.75 24.86 -4.62
C VAL A 63 -9.67 24.18 -3.25
N TYR A 64 -9.51 24.96 -2.18
CA TYR A 64 -9.55 24.49 -0.80
C TYR A 64 -10.72 25.15 -0.07
N ILE A 65 -11.66 24.33 0.41
CA ILE A 65 -12.80 24.78 1.21
C ILE A 65 -12.66 24.19 2.61
N ASP A 66 -12.87 24.99 3.65
CA ASP A 66 -12.96 24.46 5.00
C ASP A 66 -14.18 23.56 5.13
N HIS A 67 -14.06 22.44 5.86
CA HIS A 67 -15.14 21.45 5.99
C HIS A 67 -16.42 22.06 6.61
N THR A 68 -16.29 23.13 7.40
CA THR A 68 -17.42 23.86 7.99
C THR A 68 -18.18 24.71 6.98
N ASP A 69 -17.51 25.11 5.89
CA ASP A 69 -18.05 25.99 4.86
C ASP A 69 -18.71 25.24 3.70
N ILE A 70 -18.40 23.95 3.49
CA ILE A 70 -18.92 23.14 2.37
C ILE A 70 -20.45 23.14 2.34
N GLY A 71 -21.10 22.79 3.45
CA GLY A 71 -22.56 22.80 3.55
C GLY A 71 -23.20 24.17 3.33
N PRO A 72 -22.76 25.22 4.03
CA PRO A 72 -23.21 26.60 3.82
C PRO A 72 -23.05 27.10 2.38
N PHE A 73 -21.90 26.87 1.74
CA PHE A 73 -21.66 27.31 0.35
C PHE A 73 -22.59 26.61 -0.63
N TYR A 74 -22.77 25.28 -0.48
CA TYR A 74 -23.66 24.52 -1.32
C TYR A 74 -25.13 24.94 -1.16
N ALA A 75 -25.59 25.15 0.08
CA ALA A 75 -27.00 25.43 0.37
C ALA A 75 -27.42 26.89 0.01
N LYS A 76 -26.55 27.87 0.33
CA LYS A 76 -26.88 29.28 0.17
C LYS A 76 -26.64 29.84 -1.22
N LYS A 77 -25.79 29.14 -2.04
CA LYS A 77 -25.42 29.54 -3.41
C LYS A 77 -24.95 30.99 -3.52
N GLU A 78 -24.24 31.46 -2.50
CA GLU A 78 -23.66 32.81 -2.50
C GLU A 78 -22.60 32.93 -3.59
N ASP A 79 -22.37 34.16 -4.08
CA ASP A 79 -21.39 34.45 -5.14
C ASP A 79 -19.96 34.62 -4.57
N PHE A 80 -19.01 34.11 -5.31
CA PHE A 80 -17.56 34.20 -5.00
C PHE A 80 -16.78 34.65 -6.23
N TRP A 81 -15.70 35.41 -6.00
CA TRP A 81 -14.63 35.63 -6.96
C TRP A 81 -13.60 34.51 -6.84
N LEU A 82 -13.49 33.67 -7.84
CA LEU A 82 -12.48 32.60 -7.92
C LEU A 82 -11.31 33.08 -8.79
N ASN A 83 -10.10 32.98 -8.24
CA ASN A 83 -8.88 33.16 -8.99
C ASN A 83 -8.56 31.84 -9.73
N ILE A 84 -8.70 31.84 -11.06
CA ILE A 84 -8.53 30.66 -11.91
C ILE A 84 -7.08 30.17 -12.02
N GLN A 85 -6.10 30.97 -11.59
CA GLN A 85 -4.68 30.61 -11.66
C GLN A 85 -4.17 29.89 -10.40
N ASN A 86 -4.86 30.04 -9.26
CA ASN A 86 -4.38 29.49 -7.99
C ASN A 86 -5.48 28.92 -7.07
N GLY A 87 -6.72 28.85 -7.54
CA GLY A 87 -7.86 28.29 -6.79
C GLY A 87 -8.31 29.06 -5.56
N LYS A 88 -7.73 30.25 -5.30
CA LYS A 88 -8.15 31.09 -4.17
C LYS A 88 -9.45 31.81 -4.49
N TYR A 89 -10.33 31.90 -3.51
CA TYR A 89 -11.63 32.56 -3.67
C TYR A 89 -11.89 33.60 -2.57
N LYS A 90 -12.78 34.53 -2.88
CA LYS A 90 -13.27 35.55 -1.96
C LYS A 90 -14.77 35.76 -2.17
N LYS A 91 -15.53 35.93 -1.10
CA LYS A 91 -16.97 36.17 -1.17
C LYS A 91 -17.24 37.53 -1.79
N VAL A 92 -18.18 37.61 -2.72
CA VAL A 92 -18.65 38.86 -3.33
C VAL A 92 -19.46 39.69 -2.32
N GLY A 93 -19.31 41.02 -2.36
CA GLY A 93 -20.08 41.93 -1.51
C GLY A 93 -19.51 42.19 -0.10
N ILE A 94 -18.31 41.65 0.22
CA ILE A 94 -17.64 41.97 1.51
C ILE A 94 -16.85 43.27 1.41
N ASP A 95 -16.16 43.52 0.30
CA ASP A 95 -15.34 44.69 0.07
C ASP A 95 -15.50 45.18 -1.38
N SER A 96 -16.10 46.34 -1.54
CA SER A 96 -16.39 46.95 -2.84
C SER A 96 -15.13 47.21 -3.68
N LYS A 97 -13.98 47.51 -3.06
CA LYS A 97 -12.71 47.70 -3.78
C LYS A 97 -12.17 46.38 -4.33
N ILE A 98 -12.35 45.27 -3.59
CA ILE A 98 -11.98 43.95 -4.05
C ILE A 98 -12.90 43.53 -5.19
N ASP A 99 -14.20 43.75 -5.09
CA ASP A 99 -15.17 43.40 -6.14
C ASP A 99 -14.88 44.17 -7.44
N GLU A 100 -14.58 45.47 -7.34
CA GLU A 100 -14.17 46.26 -8.48
C GLU A 100 -12.84 45.80 -9.11
N ALA A 101 -11.86 45.46 -8.29
CA ALA A 101 -10.58 44.95 -8.78
C ALA A 101 -10.71 43.58 -9.46
N CYS A 102 -11.54 42.67 -8.91
CA CYS A 102 -11.79 41.35 -9.50
C CYS A 102 -12.59 41.44 -10.81
N SER A 103 -13.61 42.32 -10.86
CA SER A 103 -14.44 42.52 -12.06
C SER A 103 -13.66 43.09 -13.24
N LYS A 104 -12.61 43.88 -12.98
CA LYS A 104 -11.73 44.43 -14.03
C LYS A 104 -10.69 43.43 -14.58
N ARG A 105 -10.44 42.35 -13.87
CA ARG A 105 -9.43 41.35 -14.23
C ARG A 105 -10.07 39.99 -14.54
N THR A 106 -10.89 39.94 -15.55
CA THR A 106 -11.60 38.73 -16.01
C THR A 106 -10.67 37.65 -16.57
N ASP A 107 -9.43 38.00 -16.87
CA ASP A 107 -8.34 37.09 -17.21
C ASP A 107 -7.82 36.26 -16.05
N VAL A 108 -8.06 36.71 -14.82
CA VAL A 108 -7.58 36.08 -13.58
C VAL A 108 -8.72 35.65 -12.67
N TYR A 109 -9.83 36.39 -12.64
CA TYR A 109 -10.94 36.15 -11.75
C TYR A 109 -12.23 35.85 -12.52
N THR A 110 -12.95 34.83 -12.06
CA THR A 110 -14.29 34.51 -12.55
C THR A 110 -15.28 34.53 -11.39
N LYS A 111 -16.51 35.00 -11.67
CA LYS A 111 -17.58 34.96 -10.70
C LYS A 111 -18.24 33.57 -10.72
N ILE A 112 -18.34 32.92 -9.56
CA ILE A 112 -18.86 31.58 -9.41
C ILE A 112 -19.80 31.49 -8.20
N THR A 113 -20.81 30.64 -8.25
CA THR A 113 -21.70 30.37 -7.13
C THR A 113 -21.11 29.35 -6.17
N GLY A 114 -21.50 29.37 -4.90
CA GLY A 114 -20.96 28.49 -3.87
C GLY A 114 -21.15 27.01 -4.14
N ASP A 115 -22.28 26.61 -4.73
CA ASP A 115 -22.54 25.24 -5.15
C ASP A 115 -21.51 24.77 -6.21
N LYS A 116 -21.25 25.60 -7.23
CA LYS A 116 -20.22 25.30 -8.23
C LYS A 116 -18.81 25.31 -7.67
N LEU A 117 -18.53 26.16 -6.69
CA LEU A 117 -17.24 26.16 -5.99
C LEU A 117 -17.03 24.83 -5.23
N VAL A 118 -18.10 24.31 -4.60
CA VAL A 118 -18.08 23.01 -3.91
C VAL A 118 -17.94 21.85 -4.93
N GLU A 119 -18.61 21.93 -6.10
CA GLU A 119 -18.43 20.95 -7.18
C GLU A 119 -16.97 20.88 -7.63
N MET A 120 -16.33 22.03 -7.90
CA MET A 120 -14.90 22.07 -8.26
C MET A 120 -14.00 21.47 -7.18
N TYR A 121 -14.28 21.76 -5.90
CA TYR A 121 -13.55 21.17 -4.79
C TYR A 121 -13.69 19.64 -4.78
N LEU A 122 -14.89 19.12 -5.03
CA LEU A 122 -15.17 17.69 -5.09
C LEU A 122 -14.49 17.03 -6.29
N ASP A 123 -14.51 17.66 -7.46
CA ASP A 123 -13.83 17.16 -8.66
C ASP A 123 -12.32 17.04 -8.42
N ASP A 124 -11.70 18.04 -7.79
CA ASP A 124 -10.30 17.99 -7.39
C ASP A 124 -10.04 16.81 -6.42
N ASP A 125 -10.88 16.61 -5.41
CA ASP A 125 -10.75 15.48 -4.45
C ASP A 125 -10.87 14.12 -5.17
N LEU A 126 -11.76 13.98 -6.15
CA LEU A 126 -11.93 12.75 -6.93
C LEU A 126 -10.73 12.47 -7.83
N ASP A 127 -10.26 13.47 -8.58
CA ASP A 127 -9.09 13.35 -9.46
C ASP A 127 -7.83 13.01 -8.68
N GLU A 128 -7.63 13.65 -7.54
CA GLU A 128 -6.51 13.37 -6.66
C GLU A 128 -6.59 11.98 -6.04
N THR A 129 -7.77 11.52 -5.67
CA THR A 129 -8.00 10.16 -5.19
C THR A 129 -7.60 9.12 -6.24
N LEU A 130 -7.95 9.34 -7.52
CA LEU A 130 -7.53 8.47 -8.62
C LEU A 130 -6.01 8.45 -8.80
N LYS A 131 -5.35 9.60 -8.69
CA LYS A 131 -3.87 9.68 -8.78
C LYS A 131 -3.19 8.93 -7.62
N VAL A 132 -3.73 9.04 -6.41
CA VAL A 132 -3.26 8.29 -5.24
C VAL A 132 -3.48 6.80 -5.42
N ASP A 133 -4.63 6.37 -5.95
CA ASP A 133 -4.89 4.97 -6.29
C ASP A 133 -3.86 4.43 -7.29
N GLN A 134 -3.61 5.16 -8.36
CA GLN A 134 -2.62 4.78 -9.37
C GLN A 134 -1.21 4.63 -8.80
N GLU A 135 -0.83 5.44 -7.81
CA GLU A 135 0.50 5.37 -7.20
C GLU A 135 0.62 4.23 -6.18
N PHE A 136 -0.34 4.11 -5.25
CA PHE A 136 -0.19 3.23 -4.08
C PHE A 136 -0.90 1.89 -4.20
N ASN A 137 -1.93 1.77 -5.04
CA ASN A 137 -2.83 0.60 -5.03
C ASN A 137 -2.61 -0.39 -6.18
N GLN A 138 -1.79 -0.06 -7.18
CA GLN A 138 -1.47 -0.95 -8.31
C GLN A 138 -0.98 -2.33 -7.86
N GLY A 139 -0.22 -2.38 -6.77
CA GLY A 139 0.28 -3.62 -6.23
C GLY A 139 -0.80 -4.50 -5.61
N SER A 140 -1.80 -3.92 -4.97
CA SER A 140 -2.96 -4.67 -4.45
C SER A 140 -3.79 -5.23 -5.61
N PHE A 141 -3.95 -4.48 -6.69
CA PHE A 141 -4.62 -4.94 -7.90
C PHE A 141 -3.86 -6.11 -8.54
N LEU A 142 -2.55 -6.00 -8.66
CA LEU A 142 -1.71 -7.09 -9.18
C LEU A 142 -1.84 -8.37 -8.34
N LEU A 143 -1.80 -8.25 -7.01
CA LEU A 143 -2.00 -9.38 -6.11
C LEU A 143 -3.41 -9.96 -6.23
N ALA A 144 -4.43 -9.15 -6.41
CA ALA A 144 -5.81 -9.61 -6.64
C ALA A 144 -5.96 -10.41 -7.95
N ALA A 145 -5.18 -10.07 -8.96
CA ALA A 145 -5.14 -10.86 -10.22
C ALA A 145 -4.43 -12.23 -10.07
N MET A 146 -3.61 -12.39 -9.02
CA MET A 146 -2.79 -13.59 -8.81
C MET A 146 -3.31 -14.48 -7.67
N ILE A 147 -4.14 -13.95 -6.77
CA ILE A 147 -4.66 -14.65 -5.59
C ILE A 147 -6.17 -14.85 -5.76
N PRO A 148 -6.71 -16.06 -5.48
CA PRO A 148 -8.13 -16.36 -5.69
C PRO A 148 -9.03 -15.71 -4.62
N THR A 149 -9.11 -14.38 -4.64
CA THR A 149 -9.95 -13.59 -3.75
C THR A 149 -10.33 -12.26 -4.41
N THR A 150 -11.24 -11.49 -3.82
CA THR A 150 -11.66 -10.20 -4.37
C THR A 150 -10.61 -9.12 -4.13
N TYR A 151 -10.60 -8.10 -4.98
CA TYR A 151 -9.70 -6.94 -4.82
C TYR A 151 -9.93 -6.22 -3.49
N GLU A 152 -11.19 -6.03 -3.08
CA GLU A 152 -11.56 -5.49 -1.76
C GLU A 152 -10.87 -6.26 -0.62
N ARG A 153 -10.86 -7.60 -0.69
CA ARG A 153 -10.22 -8.43 0.32
C ARG A 153 -8.69 -8.29 0.31
N VAL A 154 -8.07 -8.25 -0.86
CA VAL A 154 -6.61 -8.02 -0.95
C VAL A 154 -6.22 -6.68 -0.35
N SER A 155 -7.01 -5.64 -0.56
CA SER A 155 -6.73 -4.29 -0.03
C SER A 155 -6.78 -4.20 1.50
N THR A 156 -7.54 -5.08 2.16
CA THR A 156 -7.76 -5.05 3.62
C THR A 156 -7.13 -6.20 4.39
N MET A 157 -6.86 -7.35 3.75
CA MET A 157 -6.32 -8.52 4.43
C MET A 157 -4.81 -8.44 4.68
N GLY A 158 -4.39 -9.02 5.80
CA GLY A 158 -2.97 -9.26 6.06
C GLY A 158 -2.39 -10.32 5.12
N THR A 159 -1.11 -10.21 4.83
CA THR A 159 -0.39 -11.07 3.85
C THR A 159 -0.41 -12.55 4.23
N ALA A 160 -0.37 -12.89 5.53
CA ALA A 160 -0.54 -14.29 5.98
C ALA A 160 -1.91 -14.88 5.61
N THR A 161 -2.97 -14.05 5.64
CA THR A 161 -4.31 -14.47 5.19
C THR A 161 -4.35 -14.69 3.68
N LEU A 162 -3.62 -13.89 2.91
CA LEU A 162 -3.50 -14.09 1.45
C LEU A 162 -2.79 -15.42 1.11
N TRP A 163 -1.73 -15.77 1.83
CA TRP A 163 -1.10 -17.10 1.73
C TRP A 163 -2.07 -18.23 2.07
N LYS A 164 -2.87 -18.04 3.13
CA LYS A 164 -3.92 -19.00 3.49
C LYS A 164 -4.93 -19.18 2.35
N MET A 165 -5.36 -18.10 1.68
CA MET A 165 -6.30 -18.20 0.55
C MET A 165 -5.72 -18.98 -0.62
N LEU A 166 -4.45 -18.79 -0.96
CA LEU A 166 -3.76 -19.56 -1.99
C LEU A 166 -3.74 -21.05 -1.65
N MET A 167 -3.34 -21.41 -0.43
CA MET A 167 -3.25 -22.80 0.01
C MET A 167 -4.62 -23.45 0.13
N LEU A 168 -5.64 -22.74 0.59
CA LEU A 168 -7.02 -23.23 0.60
C LEU A 168 -7.53 -23.54 -0.81
N ALA A 169 -7.33 -22.63 -1.75
CA ALA A 169 -7.74 -22.83 -3.14
C ALA A 169 -6.98 -24.00 -3.79
N TRP A 170 -5.68 -24.11 -3.51
CA TRP A 170 -4.89 -25.26 -3.98
C TRP A 170 -5.39 -26.58 -3.41
N SER A 171 -5.58 -26.66 -2.09
CA SER A 171 -6.08 -27.86 -1.41
C SER A 171 -7.45 -28.26 -1.93
N TYR A 172 -8.38 -27.32 -2.09
CA TYR A 172 -9.69 -27.56 -2.67
C TYR A 172 -9.58 -28.15 -4.10
N LYS A 173 -8.77 -27.52 -4.95
CA LYS A 173 -8.58 -27.95 -6.35
C LYS A 173 -8.01 -29.36 -6.46
N HIS A 174 -7.17 -29.79 -5.51
CA HIS A 174 -6.47 -31.08 -5.56
C HIS A 174 -7.03 -32.11 -4.58
N GLY A 175 -8.17 -31.82 -3.93
CA GLY A 175 -8.81 -32.76 -3.01
C GLY A 175 -7.98 -33.05 -1.76
N LEU A 176 -7.16 -32.09 -1.31
CA LEU A 176 -6.26 -32.25 -0.16
C LEU A 176 -6.94 -31.83 1.14
N ALA A 177 -6.69 -32.55 2.22
CA ALA A 177 -7.11 -32.15 3.55
C ALA A 177 -6.34 -30.90 4.01
N ILE A 178 -7.00 -30.05 4.80
CA ILE A 178 -6.36 -28.91 5.46
C ILE A 178 -5.69 -29.43 6.74
N PRO A 179 -4.39 -29.14 6.97
CA PRO A 179 -3.71 -29.55 8.19
C PRO A 179 -4.37 -28.99 9.46
N ALA A 180 -4.26 -29.72 10.56
CA ALA A 180 -4.64 -29.21 11.87
C ALA A 180 -3.70 -28.08 12.27
N LYS A 181 -4.26 -27.06 12.96
CA LYS A 181 -3.45 -25.98 13.51
C LYS A 181 -2.66 -26.46 14.70
N GLU A 182 -1.42 -25.99 14.79
CA GLU A 182 -0.55 -26.27 15.92
C GLU A 182 -0.52 -25.09 16.93
N SER A 183 -0.08 -25.36 18.13
CA SER A 183 0.17 -24.33 19.14
C SER A 183 1.46 -23.58 18.84
N LYS A 184 1.48 -22.29 19.19
CA LYS A 184 2.69 -21.48 19.03
C LYS A 184 3.70 -21.87 20.10
N THR A 185 4.96 -22.07 19.68
CA THR A 185 6.15 -22.17 20.54
C THR A 185 7.07 -20.98 20.27
N ASP A 186 7.97 -20.68 21.19
CA ASP A 186 8.95 -19.61 20.97
C ASP A 186 10.23 -20.16 20.32
N PHE A 187 10.83 -19.39 19.44
CA PHE A 187 12.11 -19.70 18.81
C PHE A 187 12.97 -18.43 18.66
N VAL A 188 14.27 -18.62 18.46
CA VAL A 188 15.22 -17.52 18.31
C VAL A 188 15.07 -16.86 16.94
N GLY A 189 14.67 -15.59 16.90
CA GLY A 189 14.47 -14.81 15.70
C GLY A 189 15.76 -14.46 14.95
N GLY A 190 15.67 -13.49 14.04
CA GLY A 190 16.80 -13.00 13.27
C GLY A 190 17.84 -12.27 14.13
N LEU A 191 19.06 -12.16 13.62
CA LEU A 191 20.14 -11.42 14.27
C LEU A 191 20.01 -9.92 14.02
N SER A 192 19.94 -9.14 15.10
CA SER A 192 20.08 -7.69 15.05
C SER A 192 21.11 -7.28 16.10
N ARG A 193 22.25 -6.77 15.68
CA ARG A 193 23.35 -6.41 16.59
C ARG A 193 24.05 -5.13 16.14
N LEU A 194 24.17 -4.18 17.04
CA LEU A 194 25.01 -3.01 16.89
C LEU A 194 26.42 -3.33 17.39
N LEU A 195 27.42 -3.33 16.49
CA LEU A 195 28.80 -3.67 16.82
C LEU A 195 29.59 -2.48 17.34
N LYS A 196 29.30 -1.28 16.80
CA LYS A 196 30.01 -0.04 17.15
C LYS A 196 29.03 1.13 17.19
N VAL A 197 29.07 1.90 18.25
CA VAL A 197 28.31 3.15 18.41
C VAL A 197 29.20 4.32 17.98
N GLY A 198 28.61 5.31 17.31
CA GLY A 198 29.27 6.55 16.90
C GLY A 198 29.18 6.83 15.41
N TYR A 199 29.94 7.80 14.95
CA TYR A 199 30.01 8.22 13.55
C TYR A 199 31.14 7.48 12.81
N SER A 200 30.84 6.94 11.64
CA SER A 200 31.83 6.29 10.78
C SER A 200 31.77 6.89 9.38
N LYS A 201 32.96 7.13 8.79
CA LYS A 201 33.12 7.55 7.39
C LYS A 201 33.39 6.33 6.51
N ASN A 202 33.13 6.45 5.20
CA ASN A 202 33.40 5.41 4.21
C ASN A 202 32.70 4.07 4.53
N VAL A 203 31.39 4.12 4.78
CA VAL A 203 30.56 2.96 5.12
C VAL A 203 30.09 2.26 3.85
N LEU A 204 30.36 0.94 3.75
CA LEU A 204 29.78 0.06 2.74
C LEU A 204 28.57 -0.64 3.35
N LYS A 205 27.39 -0.52 2.71
CA LYS A 205 26.19 -1.24 3.09
C LYS A 205 26.00 -2.45 2.19
N LEU A 206 26.03 -3.64 2.77
CA LEU A 206 25.69 -4.89 2.10
C LEU A 206 24.28 -5.35 2.53
N ASP A 207 23.51 -5.89 1.59
CA ASP A 207 22.17 -6.38 1.86
C ASP A 207 21.87 -7.63 1.00
N PHE A 208 21.19 -8.61 1.60
CA PHE A 208 20.74 -9.80 0.88
C PHE A 208 19.43 -9.53 0.13
N SER A 209 19.39 -9.91 -1.13
CA SER A 209 18.16 -9.83 -1.91
C SER A 209 17.16 -10.91 -1.46
N SER A 210 16.11 -10.52 -0.72
CA SER A 210 15.06 -11.42 -0.22
C SER A 210 15.61 -12.60 0.59
N LEU A 211 16.36 -12.32 1.66
CA LEU A 211 17.09 -13.34 2.43
C LEU A 211 16.25 -14.56 2.78
N TYR A 212 15.10 -14.40 3.48
CA TYR A 212 14.29 -15.52 3.92
C TYR A 212 13.66 -16.32 2.78
N PRO A 213 13.03 -15.72 1.76
CA PRO A 213 12.59 -16.46 0.58
C PRO A 213 13.70 -17.21 -0.16
N SER A 214 14.92 -16.63 -0.19
CA SER A 214 16.08 -17.29 -0.81
C SER A 214 16.53 -18.51 0.00
N ILE A 215 16.60 -18.40 1.32
CA ILE A 215 16.91 -19.52 2.23
C ILE A 215 15.87 -20.65 2.03
N GLN A 216 14.58 -20.33 2.05
CA GLN A 216 13.53 -21.32 1.85
C GLN A 216 13.70 -22.11 0.55
N LEU A 217 13.95 -21.41 -0.56
CA LEU A 217 14.07 -22.04 -1.87
C LEU A 217 15.38 -22.83 -2.05
N VAL A 218 16.51 -22.31 -1.52
CA VAL A 218 17.83 -22.94 -1.69
C VAL A 218 17.99 -24.14 -0.77
N HIS A 219 17.51 -24.06 0.47
CA HIS A 219 17.65 -25.13 1.47
C HIS A 219 16.41 -26.00 1.59
N ASP A 220 15.41 -25.78 0.73
CA ASP A 220 14.15 -26.54 0.70
C ASP A 220 13.40 -26.53 2.04
N VAL A 221 13.33 -25.36 2.69
CA VAL A 221 12.72 -25.22 4.00
C VAL A 221 11.23 -24.99 3.87
N PHE A 222 10.46 -26.07 3.79
CA PHE A 222 9.00 -26.07 3.68
C PHE A 222 8.41 -27.14 4.60
N PRO A 223 7.17 -26.97 5.12
CA PRO A 223 6.57 -27.90 6.05
C PRO A 223 6.18 -29.23 5.34
N ASP A 224 6.37 -30.34 6.04
CA ASP A 224 6.04 -31.69 5.53
C ASP A 224 4.56 -31.85 5.18
N CYS A 225 3.68 -31.08 5.81
CA CYS A 225 2.25 -31.08 5.49
C CYS A 225 1.91 -30.51 4.11
N ASP A 226 2.84 -29.82 3.43
CA ASP A 226 2.71 -29.43 2.01
C ASP A 226 3.16 -30.59 1.10
N VAL A 227 2.43 -31.67 1.13
CA VAL A 227 2.73 -32.92 0.39
C VAL A 227 2.87 -32.75 -1.12
N THR A 228 2.41 -31.63 -1.67
CA THR A 228 2.49 -31.33 -3.12
C THR A 228 3.60 -30.37 -3.48
N GLY A 229 4.29 -29.78 -2.52
CA GLY A 229 5.27 -28.72 -2.73
C GLY A 229 4.66 -27.43 -3.29
N ALA A 230 3.37 -27.21 -3.03
CA ALA A 230 2.64 -26.04 -3.54
C ALA A 230 3.24 -24.73 -3.06
N MET A 231 3.65 -24.66 -1.79
CA MET A 231 4.26 -23.44 -1.21
C MET A 231 5.57 -23.09 -1.90
N LYS A 232 6.42 -24.09 -2.17
CA LYS A 232 7.67 -23.93 -2.92
C LYS A 232 7.41 -23.41 -4.34
N GLY A 233 6.44 -24.04 -5.04
CA GLY A 233 6.05 -23.63 -6.39
C GLY A 233 5.52 -22.18 -6.43
N MET A 234 4.62 -21.84 -5.51
CA MET A 234 4.06 -20.49 -5.40
C MET A 234 5.13 -19.45 -5.05
N LEU A 235 5.99 -19.74 -4.07
CA LEU A 235 7.07 -18.83 -3.68
C LEU A 235 8.03 -18.58 -4.85
N SER A 236 8.42 -19.63 -5.58
CA SER A 236 9.25 -19.53 -6.79
C SER A 236 8.57 -18.64 -7.84
N TYR A 237 7.29 -18.86 -8.12
CA TYR A 237 6.52 -18.10 -9.09
C TYR A 237 6.49 -16.59 -8.75
N PHE A 238 6.15 -16.23 -7.52
CA PHE A 238 6.10 -14.85 -7.09
C PHE A 238 7.50 -14.20 -7.06
N ARG A 239 8.53 -14.95 -6.65
CA ARG A 239 9.91 -14.47 -6.68
C ARG A 239 10.38 -14.18 -8.10
N ASN A 240 10.12 -15.07 -9.04
CA ASN A 240 10.49 -14.88 -10.44
C ASN A 240 9.71 -13.71 -11.07
N THR A 241 8.42 -13.57 -10.77
CA THR A 241 7.62 -12.44 -11.21
C THR A 241 8.19 -11.11 -10.67
N ARG A 242 8.61 -11.06 -9.40
CA ARG A 242 9.28 -9.89 -8.83
C ARG A 242 10.60 -9.57 -9.54
N ILE A 243 11.44 -10.58 -9.80
CA ILE A 243 12.72 -10.39 -10.49
C ILE A 243 12.47 -9.80 -11.89
N LYS A 244 11.49 -10.33 -12.63
CA LYS A 244 11.10 -9.79 -13.94
C LYS A 244 10.69 -8.31 -13.87
N TYR A 245 9.85 -7.91 -12.92
CA TYR A 245 9.47 -6.51 -12.78
C TYR A 245 10.65 -5.62 -12.36
N LYS A 246 11.56 -6.12 -11.52
CA LYS A 246 12.77 -5.39 -11.16
C LYS A 246 13.67 -5.16 -12.38
N GLN A 247 13.89 -6.18 -13.21
CA GLN A 247 14.67 -6.07 -14.44
C GLN A 247 14.04 -5.08 -15.43
N LEU A 248 12.71 -5.14 -15.64
CA LEU A 248 11.99 -4.18 -16.47
C LEU A 248 12.10 -2.74 -15.92
N ALA A 249 12.05 -2.55 -14.61
CA ALA A 249 12.24 -1.24 -14.01
C ALA A 249 13.65 -0.70 -14.27
N GLU A 250 14.68 -1.53 -14.19
CA GLU A 250 16.07 -1.18 -14.48
C GLU A 250 16.28 -0.89 -15.98
N GLU A 251 15.70 -1.68 -16.86
CA GLU A 251 15.78 -1.51 -18.33
C GLU A 251 15.19 -0.18 -18.79
N PHE A 252 14.02 0.20 -18.26
CA PHE A 252 13.36 1.46 -18.62
C PHE A 252 13.87 2.68 -17.84
N TYR A 253 14.81 2.52 -16.91
CA TYR A 253 15.24 3.61 -16.03
C TYR A 253 15.77 4.84 -16.78
N THR A 254 16.48 4.64 -17.89
CA THR A 254 17.05 5.72 -18.72
C THR A 254 16.19 6.12 -19.91
N THR A 255 15.32 5.22 -20.39
CA THR A 255 14.56 5.41 -21.64
C THR A 255 13.12 5.88 -21.40
N ASP A 256 12.47 5.38 -20.33
CA ASP A 256 11.08 5.72 -19.98
C ASP A 256 10.89 5.69 -18.47
N ARG A 257 11.13 6.83 -17.84
CA ARG A 257 11.05 6.96 -16.38
C ARG A 257 9.70 6.55 -15.78
N LYS A 258 8.59 6.88 -16.47
CA LYS A 258 7.24 6.52 -16.01
C LYS A 258 7.01 5.00 -16.01
N LYS A 259 7.47 4.31 -17.06
CA LYS A 259 7.42 2.84 -17.09
C LYS A 259 8.32 2.22 -16.03
N SER A 260 9.52 2.73 -15.84
CA SER A 260 10.43 2.29 -14.78
C SER A 260 9.77 2.38 -13.40
N GLU A 261 9.18 3.51 -13.06
CA GLU A 261 8.46 3.73 -11.80
C GLU A 261 7.25 2.80 -11.67
N SER A 262 6.46 2.61 -12.74
CA SER A 262 5.33 1.68 -12.75
C SER A 262 5.77 0.23 -12.44
N TYR A 263 6.86 -0.26 -13.04
CA TYR A 263 7.39 -1.59 -12.73
C TYR A 263 7.98 -1.65 -11.32
N GLY A 264 8.62 -0.58 -10.84
CA GLY A 264 9.07 -0.42 -9.48
C GLY A 264 7.92 -0.57 -8.47
N ASN A 265 6.80 0.10 -8.74
CA ASN A 265 5.61 0.03 -7.90
C ASN A 265 4.95 -1.35 -7.91
N LYS A 266 5.00 -2.09 -9.03
CA LYS A 266 4.50 -3.48 -9.12
C LYS A 266 5.35 -4.50 -8.36
N GLN A 267 6.67 -4.35 -8.33
CA GLN A 267 7.55 -5.32 -7.67
C GLN A 267 7.52 -5.21 -6.14
N LEU A 268 7.23 -4.03 -5.57
CA LEU A 268 7.27 -3.81 -4.13
C LEU A 268 6.22 -4.62 -3.35
N PRO A 269 4.93 -4.65 -3.71
CA PRO A 269 3.93 -5.49 -3.06
C PRO A 269 4.25 -6.98 -3.13
N ILE A 270 4.80 -7.45 -4.26
CA ILE A 270 5.25 -8.84 -4.39
C ILE A 270 6.40 -9.11 -3.42
N LYS A 271 7.36 -8.18 -3.28
CA LYS A 271 8.44 -8.30 -2.29
C LYS A 271 7.90 -8.47 -0.87
N ILE A 272 6.92 -7.65 -0.50
CA ILE A 272 6.29 -7.72 0.83
C ILE A 272 5.57 -9.05 0.98
N PHE A 273 4.84 -9.47 -0.04
CA PHE A 273 4.08 -10.71 -0.03
C PHE A 273 4.99 -11.94 0.12
N ILE A 274 6.05 -12.08 -0.68
CA ILE A 274 6.97 -13.23 -0.55
C ILE A 274 7.72 -13.24 0.79
N ASN A 275 8.12 -12.09 1.31
CA ASN A 275 8.78 -12.01 2.62
C ASN A 275 7.84 -12.38 3.77
N SER A 276 6.53 -12.19 3.59
CA SER A 276 5.52 -12.52 4.60
C SER A 276 5.27 -14.02 4.75
N MET A 277 5.73 -14.87 3.81
CA MET A 277 5.62 -16.32 3.95
C MET A 277 6.31 -16.81 5.22
N PHE A 278 7.49 -16.28 5.53
CA PHE A 278 8.16 -16.57 6.80
C PHE A 278 7.26 -16.28 8.02
N GLY A 279 6.61 -15.11 8.03
CA GLY A 279 5.67 -14.76 9.10
C GLY A 279 4.42 -15.66 9.16
N ALA A 280 3.95 -16.15 8.02
CA ALA A 280 2.86 -17.12 7.96
C ALA A 280 3.29 -18.47 8.51
N LEU A 281 4.45 -18.98 8.10
CA LEU A 281 5.03 -20.24 8.61
C LEU A 281 5.26 -20.20 10.12
N SER A 282 5.73 -19.09 10.63
CA SER A 282 5.99 -18.90 12.07
C SER A 282 4.75 -18.63 12.92
N ALA A 283 3.54 -18.82 12.35
CA ALA A 283 2.27 -18.59 13.05
C ALA A 283 1.27 -19.76 12.85
N PRO A 284 1.60 -20.99 13.28
CA PRO A 284 0.77 -22.19 13.08
C PRO A 284 -0.63 -22.07 13.70
N GLN A 285 -0.79 -21.27 14.74
CA GLN A 285 -2.10 -20.98 15.35
C GLN A 285 -3.06 -20.21 14.42
N VAL A 286 -2.54 -19.52 13.40
CA VAL A 286 -3.32 -18.73 12.42
C VAL A 286 -3.32 -19.38 11.04
N TYR A 287 -2.18 -19.91 10.65
CA TYR A 287 -1.91 -20.48 9.33
C TYR A 287 -1.74 -21.99 9.46
N ALA A 288 -2.71 -22.77 8.96
CA ALA A 288 -2.75 -24.23 9.14
C ALA A 288 -1.54 -25.00 8.57
N TRP A 289 -0.84 -24.44 7.61
CA TRP A 289 0.43 -24.97 7.08
C TRP A 289 1.63 -24.30 7.75
N GLY A 290 1.44 -23.64 8.91
CA GLY A 290 2.52 -23.07 9.71
C GLY A 290 3.33 -24.17 10.39
N ASP A 291 4.64 -23.94 10.50
CA ASP A 291 5.58 -24.84 11.16
C ASP A 291 6.68 -24.00 11.80
N MET A 292 6.72 -24.04 13.14
CA MET A 292 7.69 -23.25 13.92
C MET A 292 9.12 -23.71 13.69
N TYR A 293 9.34 -25.00 13.46
CA TYR A 293 10.66 -25.57 13.18
C TYR A 293 11.22 -25.00 11.85
N MET A 294 10.39 -24.91 10.83
CA MET A 294 10.77 -24.27 9.55
C MET A 294 11.10 -22.78 9.77
N GLY A 295 10.32 -22.06 10.59
CA GLY A 295 10.60 -20.68 10.98
C GLY A 295 11.96 -20.53 11.67
N GLU A 296 12.29 -21.43 12.58
CA GLU A 296 13.59 -21.48 13.28
C GLU A 296 14.74 -21.79 12.34
N GLN A 297 14.60 -22.76 11.44
CA GLN A 297 15.62 -23.08 10.44
C GLN A 297 15.95 -21.88 9.54
N ILE A 298 14.92 -21.16 9.06
CA ILE A 298 15.12 -19.96 8.23
C ILE A 298 15.95 -18.91 8.98
N THR A 299 15.60 -18.62 10.24
CA THR A 299 16.30 -17.60 11.02
C THR A 299 17.70 -18.05 11.45
N CYS A 300 17.86 -19.33 11.77
CA CYS A 300 19.17 -19.93 12.11
C CYS A 300 20.14 -19.80 10.93
N THR A 301 19.72 -20.23 9.74
CA THR A 301 20.51 -20.11 8.50
C THR A 301 20.83 -18.64 8.17
N GLY A 302 19.84 -17.74 8.33
CA GLY A 302 20.05 -16.31 8.15
C GLY A 302 21.08 -15.72 9.10
N ARG A 303 21.09 -16.13 10.37
CA ARG A 303 22.10 -15.74 11.36
C ARG A 303 23.50 -16.26 10.99
N GLN A 304 23.59 -17.48 10.43
CA GLN A 304 24.87 -18.03 9.99
C GLN A 304 25.44 -17.21 8.83
N TYR A 305 24.65 -16.87 7.82
CA TYR A 305 25.10 -16.04 6.70
C TYR A 305 25.53 -14.64 7.14
N LEU A 306 24.76 -14.00 8.05
CA LEU A 306 25.15 -12.68 8.59
C LEU A 306 26.43 -12.69 9.41
N ARG A 307 26.82 -13.83 10.00
CA ARG A 307 28.10 -13.97 10.73
C ARG A 307 29.30 -14.19 9.81
N GLN A 308 29.05 -14.64 8.58
CA GLN A 308 30.11 -14.87 7.58
C GLN A 308 30.42 -13.59 6.77
N MET A 309 29.56 -12.57 6.83
CA MET A 309 29.80 -11.25 6.23
C MET A 309 30.67 -10.37 7.11
#